data_93d7198cebf72ce9913f6f77404b05e2
#
_entry.id   93d7198cebf72ce9913f6f77404b05e2
#
_cell.length_a   1.000
_cell.length_b   1.000
_cell.length_c   1.000
_cell.angle_alpha   90.00
_cell.angle_beta   90.00
_cell.angle_gamma   90.00
#
_symmetry.space_group_name_H-M   'P 1'
#
loop_
_entity.id
_entity.type
_entity.pdbx_description
1 polymer ?
#
loop_
_entity_poly.entity_id
_entity_poly.type
_entity_poly.pdbx_seq_one_letter_code
_entity_poly.pdbx_strand_id
1 'polypeptide(L)'
;MARPDELTFAPLGGVGEIGMNLSIYGLGNRHQRSWLAVDLGVSFGDEEHLPGIDLIMPDIRFLEKERKNLVGLVLTHAHEDHFGAIMDLWPKLKCPIYATQFSAALFAAKCASERNPPKIPVTVVPSGGRIDIGPFSVEFIPVAH
;
A
#
# COMPACT_ATOMS: atom_id res chain seq x y z
N MET A 1 4.51 0.72 34.85
CA MET A 1 3.67 1.52 33.96
C MET A 1 3.83 1.05 32.52
N ALA A 2 2.73 0.79 31.85
CA ALA A 2 2.76 0.56 30.41
C ALA A 2 3.28 1.83 29.72
N ARG A 3 4.21 1.70 28.77
CA ARG A 3 4.61 2.83 27.94
C ARG A 3 3.42 3.23 27.06
N PRO A 4 3.20 4.53 26.84
CA PRO A 4 2.14 4.96 25.95
C PRO A 4 2.34 4.40 24.54
N ASP A 5 1.25 4.23 23.81
CA ASP A 5 1.31 3.87 22.41
C ASP A 5 2.01 4.97 21.60
N GLU A 6 2.82 4.55 20.67
CA GLU A 6 3.56 5.42 19.76
C GLU A 6 3.02 5.24 18.34
N LEU A 7 2.92 6.35 17.63
CA LEU A 7 2.70 6.34 16.19
C LEU A 7 4.06 6.40 15.49
N THR A 8 4.37 5.36 14.77
CA THR A 8 5.63 5.22 14.02
C THR A 8 5.35 5.37 12.52
N PHE A 9 6.20 6.09 11.84
CA PHE A 9 6.20 6.20 10.38
C PHE A 9 7.51 5.61 9.82
N ALA A 10 7.40 4.77 8.80
CA ALA A 10 8.56 4.24 8.11
C ALA A 10 8.30 4.18 6.59
N PRO A 11 9.06 4.89 5.77
CA PRO A 11 9.01 4.72 4.32
C PRO A 11 9.80 3.47 3.93
N LEU A 12 9.18 2.61 3.12
CA LEU A 12 9.83 1.44 2.53
C LEU A 12 10.17 1.67 1.05
N GLY A 13 9.67 2.74 0.47
CA GLY A 13 9.98 3.21 -0.89
C GLY A 13 9.41 4.59 -1.14
N GLY A 14 9.89 5.28 -2.18
CA GLY A 14 9.36 6.56 -2.63
C GLY A 14 9.91 7.80 -1.91
N VAL A 15 10.81 7.66 -0.96
CA VAL A 15 11.44 8.80 -0.27
C VAL A 15 12.85 9.00 -0.83
N GLY A 16 13.12 10.21 -1.33
CA GLY A 16 14.36 10.52 -2.03
C GLY A 16 14.45 9.95 -3.44
N GLU A 17 13.34 9.47 -3.98
CA GLU A 17 13.23 8.86 -5.31
C GLU A 17 11.83 9.06 -5.87
N ILE A 18 11.63 8.82 -7.17
CA ILE A 18 10.32 8.82 -7.81
C ILE A 18 9.91 7.38 -8.05
N GLY A 19 8.69 7.04 -7.66
CA GLY A 19 8.12 5.71 -7.86
C GLY A 19 8.25 4.81 -6.65
N MET A 20 7.82 3.57 -6.80
CA MET A 20 7.70 2.51 -5.79
C MET A 20 7.28 3.00 -4.40
N ASN A 21 6.22 3.81 -4.38
CA ASN A 21 5.73 4.41 -3.15
C ASN A 21 5.15 3.34 -2.22
N LEU A 22 5.69 3.26 -1.04
CA LEU A 22 5.18 2.45 0.06
C LEU A 22 5.59 3.09 1.37
N SER A 23 4.63 3.51 2.14
CA SER A 23 4.83 4.03 3.48
C SER A 23 4.04 3.20 4.47
N ILE A 24 4.58 2.99 5.65
CA ILE A 24 3.88 2.26 6.70
C ILE A 24 3.78 3.08 7.97
N TYR A 25 2.64 2.95 8.63
CA TYR A 25 2.35 3.56 9.92
C TYR A 25 2.13 2.45 10.93
N GLY A 26 2.82 2.52 12.06
CA GLY A 26 2.68 1.58 13.14
C GLY A 26 2.12 2.25 14.39
N LEU A 27 1.11 1.65 14.99
CA LEU A 27 0.53 2.13 16.25
C LEU A 27 0.63 1.05 17.32
N GLY A 28 1.17 1.42 18.48
CA GLY A 28 1.38 0.53 19.61
C GLY A 28 2.71 0.78 20.28
N ASN A 29 3.15 -0.18 21.05
CA ASN A 29 4.48 -0.15 21.69
C ASN A 29 5.50 -0.92 20.84
N ARG A 30 6.77 -0.85 21.21
CA ARG A 30 7.86 -1.47 20.44
C ARG A 30 7.76 -3.01 20.33
N HIS A 31 6.96 -3.67 21.15
CA HIS A 31 6.81 -5.12 21.14
C HIS A 31 5.57 -5.57 20.37
N GLN A 32 4.57 -4.70 20.27
CA GLN A 32 3.33 -5.02 19.60
C GLN A 32 2.77 -3.78 18.92
N ARG A 33 2.76 -3.79 17.59
CA ARG A 33 2.20 -2.72 16.76
C ARG A 33 1.23 -3.29 15.76
N SER A 34 0.18 -2.50 15.49
CA SER A 34 -0.63 -2.69 14.29
C SER A 34 -0.06 -1.82 13.17
N TRP A 35 0.02 -2.37 11.98
CA TRP A 35 0.59 -1.69 10.82
C TRP A 35 -0.45 -1.39 9.78
N LEU A 36 -0.40 -0.18 9.23
CA LEU A 36 -1.18 0.25 8.08
C LEU A 36 -0.20 0.62 6.96
N ALA A 37 -0.38 0.02 5.79
CA ALA A 37 0.39 0.39 4.60
C ALA A 37 -0.38 1.43 3.78
N VAL A 38 0.35 2.35 3.18
CA VAL A 38 -0.18 3.37 2.27
C VAL A 38 0.58 3.27 0.97
N ASP A 39 -0.14 2.95 -0.10
CA ASP A 39 0.35 2.68 -1.44
C ASP A 39 1.27 1.43 -1.53
N LEU A 40 1.36 0.88 -2.70
CA LEU A 40 2.24 -0.23 -3.04
C LEU A 40 2.54 -0.15 -4.55
N GLY A 41 3.45 0.73 -4.88
CA GLY A 41 3.74 1.12 -6.25
C GLY A 41 5.00 0.51 -6.82
N VAL A 42 5.21 0.77 -8.11
CA VAL A 42 6.42 0.39 -8.84
C VAL A 42 7.23 1.60 -9.23
N SER A 43 8.49 1.39 -9.51
CA SER A 43 9.34 2.26 -10.30
C SER A 43 9.73 1.52 -11.58
N PHE A 44 10.12 2.26 -12.60
CA PHE A 44 10.53 1.67 -13.87
C PHE A 44 12.06 1.62 -13.96
N GLY A 45 12.55 0.51 -14.51
CA GLY A 45 13.96 0.36 -14.81
C GLY A 45 14.40 1.33 -15.93
N ASP A 46 15.66 1.61 -15.94
CA ASP A 46 16.31 2.51 -16.88
C ASP A 46 17.41 1.72 -17.59
N GLU A 47 17.31 1.65 -18.91
CA GLU A 47 18.22 0.88 -19.75
C GLU A 47 19.71 1.30 -19.58
N GLU A 48 19.96 2.54 -19.20
CA GLU A 48 21.32 3.05 -19.02
C GLU A 48 21.96 2.52 -17.73
N HIS A 49 21.19 2.50 -16.62
CA HIS A 49 21.70 2.13 -15.30
C HIS A 49 21.32 0.71 -14.89
N LEU A 50 20.18 0.23 -15.37
CA LEU A 50 19.62 -1.10 -15.01
C LEU A 50 19.14 -1.84 -16.26
N PRO A 51 20.05 -2.21 -17.18
CA PRO A 51 19.65 -2.86 -18.43
C PRO A 51 18.94 -4.20 -18.17
N GLY A 52 17.82 -4.41 -18.87
CA GLY A 52 17.01 -5.62 -18.72
C GLY A 52 16.09 -5.64 -17.51
N ILE A 53 16.00 -4.55 -16.74
CA ILE A 53 15.06 -4.40 -15.63
C ILE A 53 13.91 -3.50 -16.06
N ASP A 54 12.70 -4.03 -16.10
CA ASP A 54 11.50 -3.26 -16.47
C ASP A 54 10.84 -2.61 -15.26
N LEU A 55 10.68 -3.34 -14.17
CA LEU A 55 9.99 -2.88 -12.97
C LEU A 55 10.84 -3.08 -11.72
N ILE A 56 10.75 -2.12 -10.83
CA ILE A 56 11.37 -2.15 -9.51
C ILE A 56 10.25 -2.02 -8.47
N MET A 57 10.26 -2.91 -7.48
CA MET A 57 9.24 -2.97 -6.43
C MET A 57 9.86 -2.77 -5.06
N PRO A 58 9.10 -2.24 -4.08
CA PRO A 58 9.60 -2.11 -2.72
C PRO A 58 9.93 -3.45 -2.08
N ASP A 59 10.87 -3.44 -1.15
CA ASP A 59 11.15 -4.61 -0.32
C ASP A 59 10.11 -4.73 0.80
N ILE A 60 9.27 -5.73 0.70
CA ILE A 60 8.16 -5.96 1.66
C ILE A 60 8.47 -7.01 2.72
N ARG A 61 9.71 -7.47 2.86
CA ARG A 61 10.05 -8.54 3.81
C ARG A 61 9.67 -8.23 5.24
N PHE A 62 9.77 -6.97 5.65
CA PHE A 62 9.30 -6.54 6.95
C PHE A 62 7.78 -6.76 7.11
N LEU A 63 6.98 -6.36 6.12
CA LEU A 63 5.53 -6.55 6.13
C LEU A 63 5.13 -8.02 6.04
N GLU A 64 5.91 -8.85 5.35
CA GLU A 64 5.67 -10.30 5.33
C GLU A 64 5.82 -10.90 6.74
N LYS A 65 6.83 -10.49 7.49
CA LYS A 65 7.01 -10.92 8.88
C LYS A 65 5.89 -10.42 9.78
N GLU A 66 5.43 -9.19 9.56
CA GLU A 66 4.41 -8.51 10.35
C GLU A 66 2.99 -8.68 9.78
N ARG A 67 2.78 -9.56 8.81
CA ARG A 67 1.49 -9.68 8.09
C ARG A 67 0.29 -9.95 8.99
N LYS A 68 0.49 -10.60 10.14
CA LYS A 68 -0.57 -10.84 11.13
C LYS A 68 -1.04 -9.55 11.80
N ASN A 69 -0.16 -8.55 11.83
CA ASN A 69 -0.41 -7.24 12.43
C ASN A 69 -0.67 -6.17 11.37
N LEU A 70 -0.61 -6.51 10.09
CA LEU A 70 -0.93 -5.62 8.98
C LEU A 70 -2.44 -5.55 8.80
N VAL A 71 -3.04 -4.44 9.21
CA VAL A 71 -4.50 -4.28 9.25
C VAL A 71 -5.10 -3.86 7.92
N GLY A 72 -4.31 -3.31 7.03
CA GLY A 72 -4.79 -2.94 5.69
C GLY A 72 -3.77 -2.20 4.86
N LEU A 73 -4.13 -2.02 3.60
CA LEU A 73 -3.44 -1.20 2.62
C LEU A 73 -4.40 -0.14 2.08
N VAL A 74 -4.03 1.11 2.22
CA VAL A 74 -4.79 2.25 1.69
C VAL A 74 -4.16 2.71 0.39
N LEU A 75 -4.97 2.87 -0.66
CA LEU A 75 -4.54 3.45 -1.91
C LEU A 75 -4.90 4.94 -1.95
N THR A 76 -3.91 5.80 -2.16
CA THR A 76 -4.12 7.23 -2.30
C THR A 76 -4.75 7.56 -3.65
N HIS A 77 -4.23 6.98 -4.72
CA HIS A 77 -4.75 7.12 -6.08
C HIS A 77 -4.21 6.03 -7.01
N ALA A 78 -4.70 5.99 -8.24
CA ALA A 78 -4.48 4.88 -9.18
C ALA A 78 -3.38 5.16 -10.22
N HIS A 79 -2.24 5.69 -9.80
CA HIS A 79 -1.04 5.74 -10.62
C HIS A 79 -0.14 4.52 -10.36
N GLU A 80 0.61 4.07 -11.36
CA GLU A 80 1.44 2.86 -11.28
C GLU A 80 2.49 2.94 -10.16
N ASP A 81 3.04 4.11 -9.91
CA ASP A 81 3.99 4.34 -8.82
C ASP A 81 3.36 4.30 -7.42
N HIS A 82 2.04 4.17 -7.33
CA HIS A 82 1.28 4.05 -6.08
C HIS A 82 0.51 2.74 -5.94
N PHE A 83 0.17 2.05 -7.02
CA PHE A 83 -0.57 0.78 -6.93
C PHE A 83 -0.02 -0.34 -7.83
N GLY A 84 1.02 -0.06 -8.61
CA GLY A 84 1.50 -0.97 -9.65
C GLY A 84 2.07 -2.31 -9.17
N ALA A 85 2.50 -2.41 -7.92
CA ALA A 85 3.06 -3.64 -7.37
C ALA A 85 2.03 -4.53 -6.64
N ILE A 86 0.77 -4.13 -6.55
CA ILE A 86 -0.22 -4.86 -5.74
C ILE A 86 -0.43 -6.28 -6.23
N MET A 87 -0.60 -6.49 -7.54
CA MET A 87 -0.85 -7.84 -8.05
C MET A 87 0.30 -8.81 -7.80
N ASP A 88 1.52 -8.30 -7.84
CA ASP A 88 2.72 -9.12 -7.61
C ASP A 88 2.99 -9.39 -6.14
N LEU A 89 2.77 -8.41 -5.28
CA LEU A 89 3.18 -8.46 -3.87
C LEU A 89 2.05 -8.77 -2.90
N TRP A 90 0.80 -8.44 -3.22
CA TRP A 90 -0.33 -8.69 -2.35
C TRP A 90 -0.50 -10.17 -1.94
N PRO A 91 -0.24 -11.17 -2.80
CA PRO A 91 -0.36 -12.57 -2.40
C PRO A 91 0.51 -12.94 -1.19
N LYS A 92 1.58 -12.21 -0.95
CA LYS A 92 2.45 -12.39 0.22
C LYS A 92 1.93 -11.69 1.47
N LEU A 93 1.09 -10.68 1.32
CA LEU A 93 0.56 -9.86 2.42
C LEU A 93 -0.86 -10.26 2.81
N LYS A 94 -1.74 -10.46 1.83
CA LYS A 94 -3.16 -10.85 1.99
C LYS A 94 -3.94 -9.98 2.96
N CYS A 95 -3.67 -8.67 2.96
CA CYS A 95 -4.38 -7.71 3.78
C CYS A 95 -5.55 -7.09 3.02
N PRO A 96 -6.57 -6.54 3.70
CA PRO A 96 -7.63 -5.78 3.06
C PRO A 96 -7.08 -4.53 2.37
N ILE A 97 -7.66 -4.16 1.22
CA ILE A 97 -7.34 -2.94 0.48
C ILE A 97 -8.52 -1.97 0.57
N TYR A 98 -8.20 -0.70 0.78
CA TYR A 98 -9.15 0.40 0.88
C TYR A 98 -8.81 1.45 -0.16
N ALA A 99 -9.78 1.83 -0.98
CA ALA A 99 -9.59 2.77 -2.08
C ALA A 99 -10.85 3.57 -2.35
N THR A 100 -10.71 4.71 -3.02
CA THR A 100 -11.87 5.41 -3.58
C THR A 100 -12.50 4.61 -4.71
N GLN A 101 -13.75 4.92 -5.06
CA GLN A 101 -14.45 4.24 -6.14
C GLN A 101 -13.69 4.29 -7.47
N PHE A 102 -13.12 5.44 -7.80
CA PHE A 102 -12.32 5.61 -9.02
C PHE A 102 -11.09 4.70 -9.03
N SER A 103 -10.31 4.72 -7.96
CA SER A 103 -9.11 3.88 -7.83
C SER A 103 -9.46 2.39 -7.82
N ALA A 104 -10.54 2.00 -7.15
CA ALA A 104 -11.01 0.63 -7.13
C ALA A 104 -11.44 0.14 -8.53
N ALA A 105 -12.10 1.00 -9.31
CA ALA A 105 -12.51 0.68 -10.67
C ALA A 105 -11.30 0.51 -11.61
N LEU A 106 -10.31 1.38 -11.52
CA LEU A 106 -9.08 1.25 -12.31
C LEU A 106 -8.29 0.01 -11.92
N PHE A 107 -8.21 -0.30 -10.64
CA PHE A 107 -7.56 -1.51 -10.16
C PHE A 107 -8.28 -2.77 -10.65
N ALA A 108 -9.61 -2.79 -10.61
CA ALA A 108 -10.42 -3.89 -11.15
C ALA A 108 -10.19 -4.08 -12.66
N ALA A 109 -10.10 -2.99 -13.42
CA ALA A 109 -9.79 -3.05 -14.85
C ALA A 109 -8.40 -3.61 -15.12
N LYS A 110 -7.42 -3.23 -14.30
CA LYS A 110 -6.06 -3.79 -14.36
C LYS A 110 -6.06 -5.30 -14.07
N CYS A 111 -6.74 -5.73 -13.02
CA CYS A 111 -6.88 -7.15 -12.71
C CYS A 111 -7.54 -7.94 -13.85
N ALA A 112 -8.57 -7.38 -14.47
CA ALA A 112 -9.27 -8.04 -15.58
C ALA A 112 -8.40 -8.23 -16.84
N SER A 113 -7.35 -7.42 -17.01
CA SER A 113 -6.39 -7.55 -18.11
C SER A 113 -5.34 -8.64 -17.90
N GLU A 114 -5.21 -9.15 -16.69
CA GLU A 114 -4.23 -10.17 -16.35
C GLU A 114 -4.76 -11.58 -16.60
N ARG A 115 -3.86 -12.51 -16.91
CA ARG A 115 -4.22 -13.87 -17.29
C ARG A 115 -4.77 -14.72 -16.14
N ASN A 116 -4.24 -14.58 -14.96
CA ASN A 116 -4.69 -15.25 -13.74
C ASN A 116 -4.57 -14.30 -12.57
N PRO A 117 -5.45 -13.28 -12.49
CA PRO A 117 -5.33 -12.27 -11.45
C PRO A 117 -5.62 -12.90 -10.07
N PRO A 118 -4.89 -12.51 -9.04
CA PRO A 118 -5.24 -12.88 -7.68
C PRO A 118 -6.60 -12.27 -7.31
N LYS A 119 -7.37 -12.97 -6.50
CA LYS A 119 -8.63 -12.43 -5.96
C LYS A 119 -8.29 -11.50 -4.80
N ILE A 120 -8.37 -10.21 -5.06
CA ILE A 120 -8.00 -9.17 -4.10
C ILE A 120 -9.27 -8.42 -3.68
N PRO A 121 -9.71 -8.55 -2.42
CA PRO A 121 -10.87 -7.79 -1.94
C PRO A 121 -10.49 -6.32 -1.76
N VAL A 122 -11.30 -5.43 -2.34
CA VAL A 122 -11.14 -3.98 -2.21
C VAL A 122 -12.39 -3.41 -1.58
N THR A 123 -12.23 -2.70 -0.47
CA THR A 123 -13.30 -1.94 0.17
C THR A 123 -13.30 -0.53 -0.38
N VAL A 124 -14.42 -0.11 -0.94
CA VAL A 124 -14.59 1.24 -1.48
C VAL A 124 -14.91 2.21 -0.35
N VAL A 125 -14.12 3.29 -0.26
CA VAL A 125 -14.36 4.38 0.68
C VAL A 125 -14.79 5.61 -0.13
N PRO A 126 -15.91 6.28 0.24
CA PRO A 126 -16.32 7.50 -0.45
C PRO A 126 -15.24 8.58 -0.36
N SER A 127 -15.08 9.36 -1.44
CA SER A 127 -14.21 10.55 -1.43
C SER A 127 -14.67 11.50 -0.33
N GLY A 128 -13.75 11.97 0.50
CA GLY A 128 -14.07 12.75 1.70
C GLY A 128 -14.58 11.89 2.88
N GLY A 129 -14.69 10.58 2.69
CA GLY A 129 -15.16 9.67 3.74
C GLY A 129 -14.08 9.28 4.73
N ARG A 130 -14.53 8.76 5.87
CA ARG A 130 -13.67 8.26 6.94
C ARG A 130 -13.98 6.79 7.20
N ILE A 131 -12.94 6.01 7.49
CA ILE A 131 -13.07 4.59 7.83
C ILE A 131 -12.09 4.23 8.95
N ASP A 132 -12.51 3.34 9.84
CA ASP A 132 -11.64 2.77 10.85
C ASP A 132 -11.02 1.47 10.31
N ILE A 133 -9.70 1.39 10.33
CA ILE A 133 -8.91 0.25 9.87
C ILE A 133 -8.04 -0.21 11.04
N GLY A 134 -8.44 -1.28 11.74
CA GLY A 134 -7.83 -1.64 13.01
C GLY A 134 -7.89 -0.45 13.98
N PRO A 135 -6.78 -0.06 14.60
CA PRO A 135 -6.74 1.09 15.52
C PRO A 135 -6.63 2.44 14.79
N PHE A 136 -6.54 2.45 13.45
CA PHE A 136 -6.36 3.67 12.68
C PHE A 136 -7.70 4.25 12.25
N SER A 137 -7.86 5.58 12.37
CA SER A 137 -8.96 6.32 11.76
C SER A 137 -8.42 7.06 10.53
N VAL A 138 -8.91 6.69 9.35
CA VAL A 138 -8.41 7.18 8.07
C VAL A 138 -9.46 8.00 7.36
N GLU A 139 -9.12 9.23 6.99
CA GLU A 139 -9.96 10.12 6.21
C GLU A 139 -9.39 10.30 4.81
N PHE A 140 -10.22 10.13 3.79
CA PHE A 140 -9.84 10.29 2.39
C PHE A 140 -10.14 11.72 1.95
N ILE A 141 -9.13 12.57 1.97
CA ILE A 141 -9.27 13.97 1.59
C ILE A 141 -9.03 14.12 0.08
N PRO A 142 -10.04 14.56 -0.71
CA PRO A 142 -9.85 14.76 -2.14
C PRO A 142 -8.92 15.96 -2.39
N VAL A 143 -7.98 15.77 -3.31
CA VAL A 143 -7.06 16.81 -3.76
C VAL A 143 -7.03 16.84 -5.28
N ALA A 144 -6.72 18.01 -5.83
CA ALA A 144 -6.46 18.14 -7.28
C ALA A 144 -5.09 17.51 -7.58
N HIS A 145 -5.07 16.76 -8.66
CA HIS A 145 -3.83 16.03 -9.03
C HIS A 145 -3.64 15.99 -10.55
#